data_b93da0a8c313b88f8981187c498694a6
#
_entry.id   b93da0a8c313b88f8981187c498694a6
#
_cell.length_a   1.000
_cell.length_b   1.000
_cell.length_c   1.000
_cell.angle_alpha   90.00
_cell.angle_beta   90.00
_cell.angle_gamma   90.00
#
_symmetry.space_group_name_H-M   'P 1'
#
loop_
_entity.id
_entity.type
_entity.pdbx_description
1 polymer ?
#
loop_
_entity_poly.entity_id
_entity_poly.type
_entity_poly.pdbx_seq_one_letter_code
_entity_poly.pdbx_strand_id
1 'polypeptide(L)'
;MGISTVTDQNWHIVRYSAEEKERWDRFVRRSKNGTFLMQRDYMDYHADRFQDCSLMIFCNRKLTALLPGNLSGNCFYSHQGLTYGGMLLSPSITLQQVESVFHAALDYLQKECSVQSIVYRAIPHIYHRYPAEEDLYVLTRLGATLVARSISSVIPLDDRLPFRTLRRRQLKKALASSLT
;
A
#
# COMPACT_ATOMS: atom_id res chain seq x y z
N MET A 1 15.30 -33.49 3.98
CA MET A 1 14.47 -32.65 4.88
C MET A 1 13.20 -32.32 4.12
N GLY A 2 12.07 -32.88 4.56
CA GLY A 2 10.81 -32.81 3.83
C GLY A 2 10.29 -31.37 3.78
N ILE A 3 9.98 -30.92 2.59
CA ILE A 3 9.24 -29.70 2.34
C ILE A 3 7.82 -29.96 2.85
N SER A 4 7.49 -29.35 3.97
CA SER A 4 6.12 -29.36 4.53
C SER A 4 5.16 -28.87 3.46
N THR A 5 4.20 -29.69 3.12
CA THR A 5 3.08 -29.39 2.21
C THR A 5 2.46 -28.06 2.58
N VAL A 6 2.51 -27.11 1.63
CA VAL A 6 1.68 -25.90 1.65
C VAL A 6 0.24 -26.37 1.81
N THR A 7 -0.34 -26.13 2.97
CA THR A 7 -1.78 -26.36 3.18
C THR A 7 -2.51 -25.61 2.07
N ASP A 8 -3.40 -26.33 1.40
CA ASP A 8 -4.20 -25.86 0.26
C ASP A 8 -5.08 -24.67 0.70
N GLN A 9 -4.48 -23.48 0.74
CA GLN A 9 -5.16 -22.25 1.14
C GLN A 9 -5.96 -21.77 -0.06
N ASN A 10 -7.27 -21.83 0.04
CA ASN A 10 -8.14 -21.35 -1.02
C ASN A 10 -8.13 -19.82 -1.05
N TRP A 11 -7.28 -19.26 -1.92
CA TRP A 11 -7.23 -17.83 -2.19
C TRP A 11 -8.33 -17.46 -3.18
N HIS A 12 -9.11 -16.46 -2.80
CA HIS A 12 -10.13 -15.87 -3.66
C HIS A 12 -9.86 -14.37 -3.81
N ILE A 13 -9.71 -13.92 -5.05
CA ILE A 13 -9.41 -12.53 -5.37
C ILE A 13 -10.57 -11.93 -6.13
N VAL A 14 -10.98 -10.76 -5.71
CA VAL A 14 -11.98 -9.95 -6.40
C VAL A 14 -11.49 -8.52 -6.57
N ARG A 15 -11.94 -7.87 -7.62
CA ARG A 15 -11.76 -6.43 -7.77
C ARG A 15 -12.66 -5.71 -6.77
N TYR A 16 -12.15 -4.61 -6.26
CA TYR A 16 -12.95 -3.73 -5.42
C TYR A 16 -14.20 -3.24 -6.16
N SER A 17 -15.31 -3.15 -5.46
CA SER A 17 -16.52 -2.45 -5.88
C SER A 17 -16.99 -1.49 -4.79
N ALA A 18 -17.75 -0.46 -5.15
CA ALA A 18 -18.21 0.57 -4.22
C ALA A 18 -19.02 0.00 -3.03
N GLU A 19 -19.68 -1.13 -3.20
CA GLU A 19 -20.44 -1.83 -2.16
C GLU A 19 -19.55 -2.36 -1.03
N GLU A 20 -18.27 -2.62 -1.32
CA GLU A 20 -17.29 -3.13 -0.37
C GLU A 20 -16.52 -2.01 0.37
N LYS A 21 -16.89 -0.73 0.18
CA LYS A 21 -16.19 0.43 0.75
C LYS A 21 -15.99 0.32 2.25
N GLU A 22 -17.03 0.02 3.01
CA GLU A 22 -16.93 -0.09 4.47
C GLU A 22 -15.99 -1.21 4.93
N ARG A 23 -16.02 -2.33 4.20
CA ARG A 23 -15.16 -3.49 4.48
C ARG A 23 -13.71 -3.18 4.16
N TRP A 24 -13.46 -2.52 3.02
CA TRP A 24 -12.16 -2.02 2.62
C TRP A 24 -11.59 -1.08 3.69
N ASP A 25 -12.29 0.00 4.02
CA ASP A 25 -11.84 1.02 4.97
C ASP A 25 -11.62 0.46 6.38
N ARG A 26 -12.47 -0.48 6.80
CA ARG A 26 -12.29 -1.20 8.07
C ARG A 26 -11.01 -2.02 8.07
N PHE A 27 -10.69 -2.68 6.96
CA PHE A 27 -9.44 -3.43 6.81
C PHE A 27 -8.23 -2.52 6.85
N VAL A 28 -8.23 -1.41 6.09
CA VAL A 28 -7.16 -0.41 6.09
C VAL A 28 -6.83 0.04 7.52
N ARG A 29 -7.85 0.40 8.29
CA ARG A 29 -7.67 0.85 9.70
C ARG A 29 -7.07 -0.20 10.63
N ARG A 30 -7.21 -1.48 10.31
CA ARG A 30 -6.73 -2.59 11.14
C ARG A 30 -5.46 -3.24 10.63
N SER A 31 -5.07 -2.97 9.40
CA SER A 31 -3.90 -3.59 8.78
C SER A 31 -2.58 -3.17 9.45
N LYS A 32 -1.51 -3.94 9.21
CA LYS A 32 -0.17 -3.66 9.74
C LYS A 32 0.37 -2.31 9.24
N ASN A 33 0.08 -1.95 8.01
CA ASN A 33 0.75 -0.92 7.24
C ASN A 33 -0.21 0.04 6.51
N GLY A 34 -1.51 -0.01 6.81
CA GLY A 34 -2.49 0.89 6.20
C GLY A 34 -2.39 2.31 6.74
N THR A 35 -2.54 3.28 5.85
CA THR A 35 -2.65 4.70 6.15
C THR A 35 -3.95 5.27 5.61
N PHE A 36 -4.29 6.51 5.97
CA PHE A 36 -5.49 7.17 5.47
C PHE A 36 -5.52 7.33 3.94
N LEU A 37 -4.34 7.38 3.29
CA LEU A 37 -4.23 7.45 1.83
C LEU A 37 -4.89 6.25 1.13
N MET A 38 -5.00 5.11 1.82
CA MET A 38 -5.60 3.88 1.29
C MET A 38 -7.08 3.75 1.60
N GLN A 39 -7.69 4.71 2.31
CA GLN A 39 -9.14 4.75 2.50
C GLN A 39 -9.83 5.21 1.23
N ARG A 40 -11.01 4.66 0.95
CA ARG A 40 -11.70 4.88 -0.32
C ARG A 40 -12.09 6.33 -0.55
N ASP A 41 -12.48 7.07 0.49
CA ASP A 41 -12.78 8.49 0.34
C ASP A 41 -11.60 9.30 -0.21
N TYR A 42 -10.36 8.91 0.15
CA TYR A 42 -9.17 9.55 -0.39
C TYR A 42 -8.80 9.03 -1.78
N MET A 43 -8.87 7.73 -1.99
CA MET A 43 -8.54 7.12 -3.29
C MET A 43 -9.53 7.54 -4.37
N ASP A 44 -10.82 7.53 -4.05
CA ASP A 44 -11.91 7.82 -4.99
C ASP A 44 -11.96 9.31 -5.39
N TYR A 45 -11.30 10.21 -4.63
CA TYR A 45 -11.09 11.61 -5.04
C TYR A 45 -10.35 11.73 -6.39
N HIS A 46 -9.59 10.71 -6.76
CA HIS A 46 -8.85 10.66 -8.03
C HIS A 46 -9.45 9.68 -9.05
N ALA A 47 -10.67 9.20 -8.82
CA ALA A 47 -11.29 8.16 -9.66
C ALA A 47 -11.48 8.59 -11.12
N ASP A 48 -11.62 9.88 -11.38
CA ASP A 48 -11.71 10.45 -12.72
C ASP A 48 -10.42 10.33 -13.55
N ARG A 49 -9.27 10.13 -12.89
CA ARG A 49 -7.95 10.10 -13.52
C ARG A 49 -7.37 8.70 -13.68
N PHE A 50 -7.80 7.75 -12.86
CA PHE A 50 -7.18 6.44 -12.79
C PHE A 50 -8.22 5.33 -12.89
N GLN A 51 -7.98 4.39 -13.80
CA GLN A 51 -8.80 3.19 -13.91
C GLN A 51 -8.51 2.26 -12.72
N ASP A 52 -9.36 2.31 -11.70
CA ASP A 52 -9.20 1.48 -10.50
C ASP A 52 -9.13 -0.01 -10.85
N CYS A 53 -8.14 -0.68 -10.30
CA CYS A 53 -7.95 -2.12 -10.36
C CYS A 53 -7.53 -2.67 -8.99
N SER A 54 -8.03 -2.03 -7.93
CA SER A 54 -7.74 -2.45 -6.57
C SER A 54 -8.28 -3.85 -6.28
N LEU A 55 -7.49 -4.66 -5.59
CA LEU A 55 -7.83 -6.05 -5.30
C LEU A 55 -8.14 -6.27 -3.82
N MET A 56 -9.13 -7.09 -3.56
CA MET A 56 -9.47 -7.64 -2.25
C MET A 56 -9.13 -9.13 -2.24
N ILE A 57 -8.28 -9.56 -1.31
CA ILE A 57 -7.71 -10.90 -1.31
C ILE A 57 -8.18 -11.64 -0.05
N PHE A 58 -8.89 -12.72 -0.27
CA PHE A 58 -9.51 -13.53 0.77
C PHE A 58 -8.81 -14.88 0.90
N CYS A 59 -8.62 -15.32 2.14
CA CYS A 59 -8.27 -16.69 2.48
C CYS A 59 -9.45 -17.32 3.25
N ASN A 60 -10.02 -18.41 2.73
CA ASN A 60 -11.16 -19.08 3.36
C ASN A 60 -12.28 -18.11 3.76
N ARG A 61 -12.72 -17.23 2.85
CA ARG A 61 -13.74 -16.17 3.05
C ARG A 61 -13.34 -15.02 3.98
N LYS A 62 -12.16 -15.05 4.61
CA LYS A 62 -11.64 -13.97 5.45
C LYS A 62 -10.81 -13.02 4.60
N LEU A 63 -11.13 -11.72 4.61
CA LEU A 63 -10.29 -10.69 3.98
C LEU A 63 -8.94 -10.66 4.68
N THR A 64 -7.86 -10.91 3.93
CA THR A 64 -6.52 -11.14 4.47
C THR A 64 -5.50 -10.12 3.98
N ALA A 65 -5.72 -9.60 2.75
CA ALA A 65 -4.90 -8.53 2.19
C ALA A 65 -5.73 -7.65 1.24
N LEU A 66 -5.24 -6.42 1.03
CA LEU A 66 -5.72 -5.52 -0.03
C LEU A 66 -4.52 -5.09 -0.88
N LEU A 67 -4.75 -4.94 -2.17
CA LEU A 67 -3.77 -4.34 -3.08
C LEU A 67 -4.42 -3.15 -3.79
N PRO A 68 -4.27 -1.92 -3.24
CA PRO A 68 -4.67 -0.71 -3.93
C PRO A 68 -3.93 -0.58 -5.26
N GLY A 69 -4.63 -0.23 -6.33
CA GLY A 69 -3.96 -0.05 -7.59
C GLY A 69 -4.85 0.40 -8.72
N ASN A 70 -4.20 0.83 -9.80
CA ASN A 70 -4.85 1.22 -11.04
C ASN A 70 -4.12 0.66 -12.24
N LEU A 71 -4.82 0.56 -13.37
CA LEU A 71 -4.26 0.18 -14.65
C LEU A 71 -3.91 1.41 -15.48
N SER A 72 -2.82 1.30 -16.23
CA SER A 72 -2.48 2.22 -17.32
C SER A 72 -1.88 1.39 -18.46
N GLY A 73 -2.65 1.17 -19.52
CA GLY A 73 -2.33 0.15 -20.52
C GLY A 73 -2.19 -1.23 -19.87
N ASN A 74 -1.14 -1.95 -20.20
CA ASN A 74 -0.84 -3.28 -19.64
C ASN A 74 0.02 -3.24 -18.36
N CYS A 75 0.12 -2.07 -17.72
CA CYS A 75 0.89 -1.89 -16.50
C CYS A 75 -0.05 -1.68 -15.30
N PHE A 76 0.15 -2.46 -14.24
CA PHE A 76 -0.48 -2.23 -12.95
C PHE A 76 0.42 -1.34 -12.09
N TYR A 77 -0.14 -0.32 -11.50
CA TYR A 77 0.52 0.55 -10.53
C TYR A 77 -0.12 0.36 -9.16
N SER A 78 0.68 0.21 -8.11
CA SER A 78 0.16 0.24 -6.74
C SER A 78 -0.18 1.68 -6.32
N HIS A 79 -1.00 2.28 -7.08
CA HIS A 79 -1.72 3.52 -7.20
C HIS A 79 -0.88 4.75 -7.61
N GLN A 80 -1.04 5.20 -8.87
CA GLN A 80 -0.33 6.35 -9.44
C GLN A 80 -0.69 7.68 -8.77
N GLY A 81 -1.93 7.84 -8.31
CA GLY A 81 -2.42 9.06 -7.65
C GLY A 81 -1.98 9.22 -6.20
N LEU A 82 -1.29 8.24 -5.63
CA LEU A 82 -0.85 8.26 -4.23
C LEU A 82 0.67 8.38 -4.13
N THR A 83 1.14 8.92 -3.01
CA THR A 83 2.59 9.03 -2.72
C THR A 83 3.23 7.65 -2.63
N TYR A 84 2.53 6.68 -2.04
CA TYR A 84 2.91 5.29 -1.91
C TYR A 84 1.65 4.41 -1.97
N GLY A 85 1.82 3.13 -2.20
CA GLY A 85 0.75 2.14 -2.26
C GLY A 85 1.22 0.81 -1.68
N GLY A 86 0.97 -0.27 -2.40
CA GLY A 86 1.46 -1.59 -2.02
C GLY A 86 0.46 -2.44 -1.27
N MET A 87 0.86 -3.65 -0.95
CA MET A 87 0.02 -4.66 -0.31
C MET A 87 -0.27 -4.28 1.13
N LEU A 88 -1.53 -4.15 1.50
CA LEU A 88 -1.97 -3.98 2.88
C LEU A 88 -2.20 -5.35 3.51
N LEU A 89 -1.60 -5.57 4.65
CA LEU A 89 -1.54 -6.88 5.27
C LEU A 89 -2.33 -6.95 6.58
N SER A 90 -3.05 -8.04 6.76
CA SER A 90 -3.71 -8.37 8.04
C SER A 90 -2.68 -8.50 9.17
N PRO A 91 -2.97 -8.08 10.43
CA PRO A 91 -2.03 -8.22 11.54
C PRO A 91 -1.58 -9.66 11.83
N SER A 92 -2.40 -10.63 11.49
CA SER A 92 -2.14 -12.05 11.77
C SER A 92 -1.59 -12.85 10.58
N ILE A 93 -1.28 -12.17 9.46
CA ILE A 93 -0.74 -12.87 8.27
C ILE A 93 0.69 -13.33 8.52
N THR A 94 1.02 -14.54 8.09
CA THR A 94 2.39 -15.08 8.14
C THR A 94 3.14 -14.81 6.84
N LEU A 95 4.48 -14.90 6.86
CA LEU A 95 5.31 -14.70 5.67
C LEU A 95 4.92 -15.66 4.54
N GLN A 96 4.67 -16.94 4.84
CA GLN A 96 4.26 -17.92 3.83
C GLN A 96 2.93 -17.54 3.18
N GLN A 97 2.01 -16.97 3.97
CA GLN A 97 0.76 -16.45 3.43
C GLN A 97 0.98 -15.22 2.56
N VAL A 98 1.91 -14.33 2.92
CA VAL A 98 2.25 -13.16 2.09
C VAL A 98 2.82 -13.60 0.74
N GLU A 99 3.74 -14.58 0.72
CA GLU A 99 4.25 -15.17 -0.53
C GLU A 99 3.09 -15.71 -1.40
N SER A 100 2.19 -16.49 -0.80
CA SER A 100 1.02 -17.04 -1.50
C SER A 100 0.08 -15.95 -2.03
N VAL A 101 -0.16 -14.89 -1.25
CA VAL A 101 -0.97 -13.73 -1.65
C VAL A 101 -0.37 -13.02 -2.86
N PHE A 102 0.95 -12.80 -2.86
CA PHE A 102 1.63 -12.18 -4.00
C PHE A 102 1.49 -13.02 -5.27
N HIS A 103 1.78 -14.33 -5.18
CA HIS A 103 1.62 -15.22 -6.33
C HIS A 103 0.19 -15.22 -6.86
N ALA A 104 -0.81 -15.32 -5.98
CA ALA A 104 -2.20 -15.29 -6.38
C ALA A 104 -2.62 -13.96 -7.01
N ALA A 105 -2.15 -12.82 -6.45
CA ALA A 105 -2.42 -11.50 -7.00
C ALA A 105 -1.77 -11.30 -8.37
N LEU A 106 -0.51 -11.73 -8.55
CA LEU A 106 0.19 -11.68 -9.83
C LEU A 106 -0.51 -12.51 -10.90
N ASP A 107 -0.88 -13.72 -10.56
CA ASP A 107 -1.65 -14.63 -11.44
C ASP A 107 -2.98 -14.01 -11.87
N TYR A 108 -3.72 -13.43 -10.93
CA TYR A 108 -4.98 -12.74 -11.21
C TYR A 108 -4.77 -11.55 -12.15
N LEU A 109 -3.81 -10.68 -11.85
CA LEU A 109 -3.51 -9.51 -12.68
C LEU A 109 -3.10 -9.91 -14.10
N GLN A 110 -2.32 -10.97 -14.24
CA GLN A 110 -1.90 -11.46 -15.55
C GLN A 110 -3.07 -12.06 -16.33
N LYS A 111 -3.87 -12.93 -15.72
CA LYS A 111 -4.91 -13.72 -16.40
C LYS A 111 -6.19 -12.90 -16.64
N GLU A 112 -6.64 -12.14 -15.62
CA GLU A 112 -7.93 -11.46 -15.67
C GLU A 112 -7.82 -9.98 -16.11
N CYS A 113 -6.63 -9.38 -15.97
CA CYS A 113 -6.41 -7.97 -16.31
C CYS A 113 -5.38 -7.76 -17.43
N SER A 114 -4.81 -8.83 -18.00
CA SER A 114 -3.81 -8.78 -19.08
C SER A 114 -2.57 -7.93 -18.72
N VAL A 115 -2.21 -7.88 -17.43
CA VAL A 115 -1.08 -7.11 -16.93
C VAL A 115 0.23 -7.79 -17.33
N GLN A 116 1.16 -7.02 -17.89
CA GLN A 116 2.49 -7.48 -18.30
C GLN A 116 3.60 -6.92 -17.42
N SER A 117 3.35 -5.82 -16.73
CA SER A 117 4.32 -5.20 -15.82
C SER A 117 3.63 -4.58 -14.61
N ILE A 118 4.38 -4.49 -13.50
CA ILE A 118 3.89 -3.96 -12.24
C ILE A 118 4.88 -2.94 -11.70
N VAL A 119 4.38 -1.76 -11.35
CA VAL A 119 5.12 -0.74 -10.61
C VAL A 119 4.61 -0.71 -9.17
N TYR A 120 5.40 -1.25 -8.27
CA TYR A 120 5.06 -1.33 -6.85
C TYR A 120 5.74 -0.20 -6.07
N ARG A 121 4.95 0.62 -5.39
CA ARG A 121 5.42 1.70 -4.53
C ARG A 121 5.26 1.29 -3.07
N ALA A 122 6.30 0.79 -2.45
CA ALA A 122 6.25 0.34 -1.06
C ALA A 122 5.81 1.45 -0.11
N ILE A 123 5.01 1.09 0.89
CA ILE A 123 4.66 1.98 1.98
C ILE A 123 5.89 2.15 2.87
N PRO A 124 6.35 3.39 3.15
CA PRO A 124 7.50 3.59 4.03
C PRO A 124 7.27 2.99 5.43
N HIS A 125 8.25 2.25 5.95
CA HIS A 125 8.15 1.54 7.22
C HIS A 125 7.79 2.44 8.42
N ILE A 126 8.17 3.72 8.37
CA ILE A 126 7.83 4.72 9.42
C ILE A 126 6.33 4.95 9.61
N TYR A 127 5.51 4.59 8.62
CA TYR A 127 4.05 4.68 8.68
C TYR A 127 3.40 3.37 9.08
N HIS A 128 4.18 2.30 9.23
CA HIS A 128 3.63 1.02 9.64
C HIS A 128 3.22 1.06 11.11
N ARG A 129 2.09 0.46 11.41
CA ARG A 129 1.63 0.27 12.79
C ARG A 129 2.46 -0.79 13.51
N TYR A 130 2.86 -1.81 12.75
CA TYR A 130 3.79 -2.85 13.15
C TYR A 130 4.84 -3.01 12.06
N PRO A 131 6.09 -3.40 12.38
CA PRO A 131 7.06 -3.75 11.35
C PRO A 131 6.46 -4.75 10.36
N ALA A 132 6.46 -4.44 9.08
CA ALA A 132 5.76 -5.20 8.04
C ALA A 132 6.49 -5.04 6.70
N GLU A 133 7.69 -5.62 6.58
CA GLU A 133 8.50 -5.59 5.36
C GLU A 133 8.45 -6.92 4.61
N GLU A 134 7.43 -7.74 4.88
CA GLU A 134 7.23 -9.02 4.20
C GLU A 134 7.05 -8.84 2.69
N ASP A 135 6.43 -7.74 2.27
CA ASP A 135 6.26 -7.40 0.85
C ASP A 135 7.61 -7.15 0.16
N LEU A 136 8.53 -6.42 0.79
CA LEU A 136 9.86 -6.17 0.25
C LEU A 136 10.67 -7.46 0.12
N TYR A 137 10.56 -8.34 1.10
CA TYR A 137 11.18 -9.66 1.05
C TYR A 137 10.65 -10.48 -0.13
N VAL A 138 9.33 -10.55 -0.29
CA VAL A 138 8.70 -11.31 -1.38
C VAL A 138 9.05 -10.71 -2.74
N LEU A 139 9.02 -9.39 -2.90
CA LEU A 139 9.43 -8.72 -4.12
C LEU A 139 10.87 -9.06 -4.51
N THR A 140 11.78 -9.09 -3.53
CA THR A 140 13.17 -9.50 -3.77
C THR A 140 13.25 -10.94 -4.26
N ARG A 141 12.50 -11.85 -3.67
CA ARG A 141 12.44 -13.26 -4.11
C ARG A 141 11.84 -13.43 -5.50
N LEU A 142 10.90 -12.58 -5.88
CA LEU A 142 10.30 -12.55 -7.21
C LEU A 142 11.20 -11.89 -8.27
N GLY A 143 12.38 -11.42 -7.89
CA GLY A 143 13.32 -10.77 -8.80
C GLY A 143 12.91 -9.33 -9.21
N ALA A 144 12.09 -8.67 -8.40
CA ALA A 144 11.73 -7.29 -8.65
C ALA A 144 12.95 -6.37 -8.60
N THR A 145 13.02 -5.43 -9.53
CA THR A 145 14.12 -4.47 -9.63
C THR A 145 13.76 -3.16 -8.94
N LEU A 146 14.64 -2.65 -8.08
CA LEU A 146 14.48 -1.32 -7.49
C LEU A 146 14.78 -0.25 -8.54
N VAL A 147 13.74 0.46 -9.00
CA VAL A 147 13.84 1.47 -10.06
C VAL A 147 14.00 2.89 -9.52
N ALA A 148 13.54 3.15 -8.29
CA ALA A 148 13.67 4.47 -7.66
C ALA A 148 13.64 4.35 -6.13
N ARG A 149 14.39 5.21 -5.45
CA ARG A 149 14.35 5.40 -3.99
C ARG A 149 14.43 6.89 -3.69
N SER A 150 13.41 7.40 -3.00
CA SER A 150 13.37 8.79 -2.55
C SER A 150 13.60 8.87 -1.04
N ILE A 151 14.05 10.03 -0.58
CA ILE A 151 14.22 10.34 0.84
C ILE A 151 13.11 11.30 1.25
N SER A 152 12.42 11.00 2.33
CA SER A 152 11.43 11.89 2.95
C SER A 152 11.88 12.30 4.34
N SER A 153 11.69 13.57 4.68
CA SER A 153 11.88 14.06 6.04
C SER A 153 10.58 13.92 6.82
N VAL A 154 10.66 13.41 8.03
CA VAL A 154 9.54 13.23 8.94
C VAL A 154 9.70 14.13 10.15
N ILE A 155 8.63 14.77 10.57
CA ILE A 155 8.60 15.60 11.78
C ILE A 155 7.65 14.90 12.78
N PRO A 156 8.17 14.26 13.84
CA PRO A 156 7.33 13.79 14.94
C PRO A 156 6.61 14.98 15.57
N LEU A 157 5.29 14.89 15.74
CA LEU A 157 4.50 16.03 16.24
C LEU A 157 4.62 16.21 17.76
N ASP A 158 4.94 15.16 18.46
CA ASP A 158 5.14 15.05 19.91
C ASP A 158 6.60 15.35 20.35
N ASP A 159 7.57 15.19 19.43
CA ASP A 159 8.99 15.45 19.68
C ASP A 159 9.59 16.28 18.54
N ARG A 160 9.16 17.53 18.43
CA ARG A 160 9.62 18.42 17.37
C ARG A 160 10.98 19.01 17.68
N LEU A 161 11.90 18.90 16.73
CA LEU A 161 13.15 19.63 16.79
C LEU A 161 12.92 21.15 16.79
N PRO A 162 13.68 21.92 17.59
CA PRO A 162 13.58 23.37 17.62
C PRO A 162 13.95 23.96 16.24
N PHE A 163 13.20 24.97 15.82
CA PHE A 163 13.55 25.67 14.59
C PHE A 163 14.92 26.32 14.69
N ARG A 164 15.73 26.18 13.66
CA ARG A 164 16.97 26.92 13.50
C ARG A 164 16.71 28.43 13.48
N THR A 165 17.69 29.24 13.89
CA THR A 165 17.57 30.70 14.02
C THR A 165 17.02 31.37 12.76
N LEU A 166 17.50 30.96 11.57
CA LEU A 166 17.00 31.50 10.29
C LEU A 166 15.51 31.23 10.11
N ARG A 167 15.04 30.02 10.38
CA ARG A 167 13.62 29.66 10.24
C ARG A 167 12.74 30.41 11.24
N ARG A 168 13.20 30.60 12.46
CA ARG A 168 12.51 31.43 13.46
C ARG A 168 12.33 32.88 13.00
N ARG A 169 13.40 33.48 12.41
CA ARG A 169 13.34 34.85 11.85
C ARG A 169 12.34 34.95 10.69
N GLN A 170 12.35 33.97 9.76
CA GLN A 170 11.41 33.91 8.65
C GLN A 170 9.96 33.78 9.13
N LEU A 171 9.70 32.91 10.09
CA LEU A 171 8.38 32.74 10.70
C LEU A 171 7.90 34.04 11.34
N LYS A 172 8.75 34.70 12.14
CA LYS A 172 8.42 36.00 12.75
C LYS A 172 8.07 37.08 11.71
N LYS A 173 8.83 37.10 10.60
CA LYS A 173 8.56 38.04 9.49
C LYS A 173 7.22 37.73 8.80
N ALA A 174 6.92 36.46 8.52
CA ALA A 174 5.68 36.03 7.92
C ALA A 174 4.45 36.39 8.79
N LEU A 175 4.53 36.12 10.09
CA LEU A 175 3.47 36.44 11.04
C LEU A 175 3.24 38.00 11.13
N ALA A 176 4.31 38.79 11.04
CA ALA A 176 4.21 40.25 11.02
C ALA A 176 3.61 40.82 9.72
N SER A 177 3.63 40.02 8.64
CA SER A 177 3.07 40.40 7.33
C SER A 177 1.59 40.01 7.17
N SER A 178 0.92 39.59 8.25
CA SER A 178 -0.51 39.18 8.26
C SER A 178 -0.87 38.12 7.20
N LEU A 179 0.09 37.30 6.79
CA LEU A 179 -0.15 36.14 5.97
C LEU A 179 -0.76 35.05 6.88
N THR A 180 -2.06 34.91 6.81
CA THR A 180 -2.84 33.82 7.42
C THR A 180 -2.94 32.64 6.48
#